data_efb67668a4b19c0e2992e6b562e1f32b
#
_entry.id   efb67668a4b19c0e2992e6b562e1f32b
#
_cell.length_a   1.000
_cell.length_b   1.000
_cell.length_c   1.000
_cell.angle_alpha   90.00
_cell.angle_beta   90.00
_cell.angle_gamma   90.00
#
_symmetry.space_group_name_H-M   'P 1'
#
loop_
_entity.id
_entity.type
_entity.pdbx_description
1 polymer ?
#
loop_
_entity_poly.entity_id
_entity_poly.type
_entity_poly.pdbx_seq_one_letter_code
_entity_poly.pdbx_strand_id
1 'polypeptide(L)'
;MDEFELIKKYFQKISNKNPSAKKEIDKTFIIKVIYVPGVFEIPITISKNINKYNGFIALGCVVKGKTPHFDFISKASIEAIMKLSIDSKKPIGNGIITCLNMKQAKARGKKGQEAAKAVISVLSQ
;
A
#
# COMPACT_ATOMS: atom_id res chain seq x y z
N MET A 1 14.26 -1.03 11.16
CA MET A 1 13.88 -0.48 9.84
C MET A 1 12.37 -0.54 9.72
N ASP A 2 11.73 0.58 9.46
CA ASP A 2 10.29 0.59 9.32
C ASP A 2 9.85 0.03 7.96
N GLU A 3 8.56 -0.24 7.83
CA GLU A 3 7.97 -0.82 6.64
C GLU A 3 8.20 0.06 5.39
N PHE A 4 8.16 1.37 5.58
CA PHE A 4 8.38 2.33 4.50
C PHE A 4 9.81 2.27 3.96
N GLU A 5 10.81 2.15 4.82
CA GLU A 5 12.21 1.99 4.41
C GLU A 5 12.43 0.68 3.65
N LEU A 6 11.75 -0.39 4.06
CA LEU A 6 11.77 -1.67 3.34
C LEU A 6 11.17 -1.54 1.93
N ILE A 7 10.07 -0.82 1.79
CA ILE A 7 9.42 -0.56 0.51
C ILE A 7 10.34 0.25 -0.39
N LYS A 8 10.94 1.32 0.12
CA LYS A 8 11.92 2.13 -0.63
C LYS A 8 13.08 1.27 -1.14
N LYS A 9 13.65 0.44 -0.28
CA LYS A 9 14.74 -0.46 -0.66
C LYS A 9 14.31 -1.45 -1.73
N TYR A 10 13.08 -1.94 -1.63
CA TYR A 10 12.53 -2.86 -2.62
C TYR A 10 12.44 -2.20 -4.01
N PHE A 11 11.91 -0.98 -4.08
CA PHE A 11 11.85 -0.22 -5.33
C PHE A 11 13.25 0.04 -5.91
N GLN A 12 14.20 0.45 -5.09
CA GLN A 12 15.58 0.65 -5.52
C GLN A 12 16.22 -0.64 -6.04
N LYS A 13 15.97 -1.76 -5.39
CA LYS A 13 16.49 -3.06 -5.77
C LYS A 13 15.95 -3.52 -7.12
N ILE A 14 14.68 -3.27 -7.42
CA ILE A 14 14.07 -3.56 -8.72
C ILE A 14 14.69 -2.71 -9.82
N SER A 15 14.81 -1.41 -9.59
CA SER A 15 15.38 -0.49 -10.58
C SER A 15 16.83 -0.83 -10.93
N ASN A 16 17.59 -1.43 -9.98
CA ASN A 16 18.99 -1.79 -10.18
C ASN A 16 19.21 -3.17 -10.81
N LYS A 17 18.24 -4.10 -10.68
CA LYS A 17 18.44 -5.50 -11.08
C LYS A 17 17.96 -5.87 -12.47
N ASN A 18 17.18 -5.05 -13.12
CA ASN A 18 16.59 -5.40 -14.40
C ASN A 18 16.83 -4.34 -15.46
N PRO A 19 17.88 -4.51 -16.30
CA PRO A 19 18.19 -3.51 -17.35
C PRO A 19 17.11 -3.37 -18.41
N SER A 20 16.31 -4.41 -18.67
CA SER A 20 15.18 -4.32 -19.60
C SER A 20 13.97 -3.65 -18.96
N ALA A 21 13.77 -3.85 -17.68
CA ALA A 21 12.82 -3.07 -16.88
C ALA A 21 13.28 -1.62 -16.73
N LYS A 22 14.60 -1.37 -16.82
CA LYS A 22 15.16 -0.02 -16.76
C LYS A 22 14.75 0.84 -17.97
N LYS A 23 14.48 0.26 -19.14
CA LYS A 23 13.93 0.97 -20.28
C LYS A 23 12.45 1.32 -20.12
N GLU A 24 11.70 0.48 -19.39
CA GLU A 24 10.28 0.72 -19.06
C GLU A 24 10.12 1.49 -17.76
N ILE A 25 11.10 1.38 -16.84
CA ILE A 25 11.14 2.01 -15.53
C ILE A 25 12.23 3.10 -15.45
N ASP A 26 12.67 3.64 -16.56
CA ASP A 26 13.50 4.87 -16.58
C ASP A 26 12.71 6.07 -16.05
N LYS A 27 11.53 5.78 -15.55
CA LYS A 27 10.77 6.63 -14.65
C LYS A 27 11.24 6.33 -13.25
N THR A 28 12.19 7.13 -12.77
CA THR A 28 12.53 7.17 -11.36
C THR A 28 11.23 7.19 -10.56
N PHE A 29 10.96 6.15 -9.77
CA PHE A 29 9.79 6.15 -8.90
C PHE A 29 9.96 7.25 -7.86
N ILE A 30 9.18 8.30 -7.97
CA ILE A 30 9.10 9.32 -6.94
C ILE A 30 8.09 8.84 -5.91
N ILE A 31 8.58 8.51 -4.73
CA ILE A 31 7.75 8.01 -3.65
C ILE A 31 7.48 9.14 -2.66
N LYS A 32 6.20 9.45 -2.46
CA LYS A 32 5.78 10.41 -1.44
C LYS A 32 5.00 9.67 -0.35
N VAL A 33 5.35 9.93 0.90
CA VAL A 33 4.65 9.38 2.06
C VAL A 33 3.69 10.42 2.61
N ILE A 34 2.46 10.00 2.83
CA ILE A 34 1.43 10.82 3.46
C ILE A 34 0.96 10.06 4.70
N TYR A 35 1.10 10.69 5.86
CA TYR A 35 0.64 10.12 7.12
C TYR A 35 -0.81 10.51 7.38
N VAL A 36 -1.56 9.54 7.90
CA VAL A 36 -2.98 9.71 8.25
C VAL A 36 -3.21 9.24 9.69
N PRO A 37 -4.27 9.74 10.35
CA PRO A 37 -4.53 9.37 11.75
C PRO A 37 -4.82 7.89 11.97
N GLY A 38 -5.46 7.24 11.01
CA GLY A 38 -5.82 5.82 11.12
C GLY A 38 -6.15 5.22 9.78
N VAL A 39 -6.42 3.91 9.78
CA VAL A 39 -6.74 3.17 8.56
C VAL A 39 -8.00 3.69 7.88
N PHE A 40 -8.97 4.15 8.66
CA PHE A 40 -10.23 4.67 8.12
C PHE A 40 -10.04 5.91 7.25
N GLU A 41 -8.97 6.68 7.46
CA GLU A 41 -8.67 7.90 6.69
C GLU A 41 -7.84 7.64 5.43
N ILE A 42 -7.39 6.40 5.21
CA ILE A 42 -6.61 6.05 4.03
C ILE A 42 -7.41 6.24 2.73
N PRO A 43 -8.65 5.75 2.60
CA PRO A 43 -9.39 5.89 1.35
C PRO A 43 -9.61 7.35 0.94
N ILE A 44 -10.01 8.22 1.84
CA ILE A 44 -10.23 9.63 1.50
C ILE A 44 -8.93 10.32 1.11
N THR A 45 -7.83 9.99 1.75
CA THR A 45 -6.53 10.56 1.42
C THR A 45 -6.07 10.14 0.03
N ILE A 46 -6.26 8.87 -0.34
CA ILE A 46 -6.00 8.39 -1.71
C ILE A 46 -6.90 9.10 -2.70
N SER A 47 -8.19 9.20 -2.41
CA SER A 47 -9.15 9.87 -3.29
C SER A 47 -8.76 11.32 -3.58
N LYS A 48 -8.34 12.06 -2.57
CA LYS A 48 -7.87 13.44 -2.73
C LYS A 48 -6.62 13.57 -3.61
N ASN A 49 -5.81 12.53 -3.67
CA ASN A 49 -4.55 12.52 -4.41
C ASN A 49 -4.61 11.67 -5.67
N ILE A 50 -5.79 11.20 -6.07
CA ILE A 50 -5.95 10.20 -7.12
C ILE A 50 -5.38 10.65 -8.48
N ASN A 51 -5.43 11.94 -8.78
CA ASN A 51 -4.93 12.48 -10.04
C ASN A 51 -3.46 12.90 -9.99
N LYS A 52 -2.82 12.80 -8.83
CA LYS A 52 -1.43 13.25 -8.64
C LYS A 52 -0.41 12.14 -8.82
N TYR A 53 -0.81 10.87 -8.67
CA TYR A 53 0.10 9.73 -8.69
C TYR A 53 -0.44 8.62 -9.58
N ASN A 54 0.49 7.78 -10.07
CA ASN A 54 0.15 6.66 -10.95
C ASN A 54 -0.29 5.41 -10.18
N GLY A 55 0.09 5.30 -8.91
CA GLY A 55 -0.26 4.18 -8.05
C GLY A 55 -0.14 4.55 -6.60
N PHE A 56 -0.67 3.71 -5.74
CA PHE A 56 -0.73 3.95 -4.30
C PHE A 56 -0.42 2.67 -3.54
N ILE A 57 0.13 2.82 -2.35
CA ILE A 57 0.31 1.73 -1.41
C ILE A 57 -0.33 2.16 -0.09
N ALA A 58 -1.36 1.45 0.32
CA ALA A 58 -2.04 1.69 1.58
C ALA A 58 -1.37 0.87 2.68
N LEU A 59 -0.76 1.52 3.65
CA LEU A 59 -0.08 0.88 4.77
C LEU A 59 -0.79 1.20 6.08
N GLY A 60 -1.04 0.19 6.87
CA GLY A 60 -1.65 0.37 8.18
C GLY A 60 -1.81 -0.95 8.92
N CYS A 61 -2.17 -0.84 10.18
CA CYS A 61 -2.41 -2.01 11.02
C CYS A 61 -3.70 -1.81 11.82
N VAL A 62 -4.59 -2.78 11.72
CA VAL A 62 -5.81 -2.83 12.54
C VAL A 62 -5.72 -4.05 13.44
N VAL A 63 -5.66 -3.81 14.75
CA VAL A 63 -5.61 -4.87 15.76
C VAL A 63 -7.01 -5.06 16.34
N LYS A 64 -7.44 -6.31 16.42
CA LYS A 64 -8.76 -6.64 16.98
C LYS A 64 -8.85 -6.21 18.43
N GLY A 65 -9.86 -5.40 18.73
CA GLY A 65 -10.21 -4.99 20.08
C GLY A 65 -11.37 -5.79 20.64
N LYS A 66 -11.95 -5.28 21.73
CA LYS A 66 -13.09 -5.93 22.42
C LYS A 66 -14.43 -5.71 21.73
N THR A 67 -14.48 -4.82 20.74
CA THR A 67 -15.71 -4.46 20.01
C THR A 67 -15.61 -4.91 18.56
N PRO A 68 -16.74 -4.97 17.81
CA PRO A 68 -16.73 -5.30 16.38
C PRO A 68 -16.13 -4.22 15.48
N HIS A 69 -15.59 -3.15 16.05
CA HIS A 69 -14.96 -2.05 15.32
C HIS A 69 -13.88 -2.51 14.34
N PHE A 70 -13.09 -3.51 14.76
CA PHE A 70 -12.06 -4.14 13.92
C PHE A 70 -12.62 -4.60 12.57
N ASP A 71 -13.72 -5.36 12.59
CA ASP A 71 -14.31 -5.92 11.37
C ASP A 71 -14.89 -4.83 10.48
N PHE A 72 -15.58 -3.84 11.05
CA PHE A 72 -16.18 -2.76 10.31
C PHE A 72 -15.15 -1.87 9.64
N ILE A 73 -14.10 -1.48 10.35
CA ILE A 73 -13.03 -0.63 9.81
C ILE A 73 -12.24 -1.36 8.74
N SER A 74 -11.87 -2.60 8.98
CA SER A 74 -11.11 -3.40 8.02
C SER A 74 -11.89 -3.58 6.72
N LYS A 75 -13.15 -3.99 6.82
CA LYS A 75 -13.99 -4.23 5.66
C LYS A 75 -14.25 -2.94 4.88
N ALA A 76 -14.65 -1.87 5.55
CA ALA A 76 -14.96 -0.60 4.91
C ALA A 76 -13.74 -0.03 4.19
N SER A 77 -12.58 -0.05 4.81
CA SER A 77 -11.34 0.48 4.24
C SER A 77 -10.88 -0.32 3.02
N ILE A 78 -10.90 -1.64 3.11
CA ILE A 78 -10.46 -2.52 2.01
C ILE A 78 -11.42 -2.43 0.82
N GLU A 79 -12.73 -2.40 1.05
CA GLU A 79 -13.73 -2.24 -0.02
C GLU A 79 -13.59 -0.88 -0.71
N ALA A 80 -13.39 0.19 0.07
CA ALA A 80 -13.20 1.53 -0.48
C ALA A 80 -11.95 1.62 -1.35
N ILE A 81 -10.84 1.03 -0.92
CA ILE A 81 -9.59 0.98 -1.69
C ILE A 81 -9.80 0.23 -3.00
N MET A 82 -10.46 -0.91 -2.98
CA MET A 82 -10.75 -1.69 -4.18
C MET A 82 -11.59 -0.87 -5.17
N LYS A 83 -12.63 -0.21 -4.69
CA LYS A 83 -13.48 0.63 -5.52
C LYS A 83 -12.71 1.79 -6.15
N LEU A 84 -11.89 2.49 -5.36
CA LEU A 84 -11.04 3.57 -5.86
C LEU A 84 -10.07 3.08 -6.94
N SER A 85 -9.48 1.92 -6.74
CA SER A 85 -8.54 1.32 -7.70
C SER A 85 -9.23 1.04 -9.03
N ILE A 86 -10.39 0.42 -9.00
CA ILE A 86 -11.16 0.08 -10.22
C ILE A 86 -11.64 1.34 -10.92
N ASP A 87 -12.25 2.27 -10.18
CA ASP A 87 -12.84 3.48 -10.76
C ASP A 87 -11.78 4.42 -11.37
N SER A 88 -10.61 4.52 -10.74
CA SER A 88 -9.51 5.36 -11.23
C SER A 88 -8.63 4.66 -12.28
N LYS A 89 -8.73 3.35 -12.40
CA LYS A 89 -7.82 2.51 -13.22
C LYS A 89 -6.35 2.66 -12.78
N LYS A 90 -6.14 2.87 -11.48
CA LYS A 90 -4.80 2.98 -10.88
C LYS A 90 -4.63 1.91 -9.81
N PRO A 91 -3.48 1.22 -9.77
CA PRO A 91 -3.28 0.20 -8.76
C PRO A 91 -3.16 0.80 -7.36
N ILE A 92 -3.82 0.18 -6.40
CA ILE A 92 -3.67 0.49 -5.00
C ILE A 92 -3.26 -0.81 -4.30
N GLY A 93 -2.02 -0.87 -3.87
CA GLY A 93 -1.51 -2.03 -3.13
C GLY A 93 -2.08 -2.05 -1.71
N ASN A 94 -2.65 -3.20 -1.32
CA ASN A 94 -3.19 -3.36 0.02
C ASN A 94 -2.13 -3.89 0.98
N GLY A 95 -1.53 -2.97 1.73
CA GLY A 95 -0.61 -3.26 2.82
C GLY A 95 -1.24 -3.09 4.20
N ILE A 96 -2.58 -3.06 4.27
CA ILE A 96 -3.29 -2.99 5.54
C ILE A 96 -3.27 -4.37 6.19
N ILE A 97 -2.67 -4.44 7.38
CA ILE A 97 -2.57 -5.66 8.17
C ILE A 97 -3.75 -5.72 9.13
N THR A 98 -4.49 -6.82 9.09
CA THR A 98 -5.54 -7.12 10.06
C THR A 98 -5.08 -8.28 10.91
N CYS A 99 -4.98 -8.10 12.21
CA CYS A 99 -4.45 -9.11 13.10
C CYS A 99 -5.13 -9.09 14.47
N LEU A 100 -5.02 -10.21 15.18
CA LEU A 100 -5.67 -10.38 16.48
C LEU A 100 -4.90 -9.69 17.62
N ASN A 101 -3.60 -9.46 17.43
CA ASN A 101 -2.75 -8.84 18.44
C ASN A 101 -1.50 -8.23 17.80
N MET A 102 -0.75 -7.44 18.57
CA MET A 102 0.47 -6.78 18.10
C MET A 102 1.58 -7.74 17.71
N LYS A 103 1.63 -8.92 18.30
CA LYS A 103 2.63 -9.94 17.92
C LYS A 103 2.41 -10.42 16.49
N GLN A 104 1.16 -10.64 16.09
CA GLN A 104 0.83 -10.98 14.70
C GLN A 104 1.14 -9.83 13.76
N ALA A 105 0.87 -8.58 14.17
CA ALA A 105 1.19 -7.41 13.38
C ALA A 105 2.68 -7.35 13.04
N LYS A 106 3.54 -7.56 14.03
CA LYS A 106 5.00 -7.57 13.84
C LYS A 106 5.45 -8.72 12.94
N ALA A 107 4.83 -9.89 13.06
CA ALA A 107 5.15 -11.05 12.24
C ALA A 107 4.76 -10.89 10.76
N ARG A 108 3.85 -9.98 10.44
CA ARG A 108 3.34 -9.74 9.08
C ARG A 108 3.98 -8.52 8.39
N GLY A 109 5.16 -8.09 8.83
CA GLY A 109 5.85 -6.90 8.33
C GLY A 109 6.20 -6.93 6.82
N LYS A 110 6.12 -8.09 6.16
CA LYS A 110 6.37 -8.21 4.72
C LYS A 110 5.16 -7.82 3.85
N LYS A 111 4.01 -7.56 4.45
CA LYS A 111 2.79 -7.23 3.71
C LYS A 111 2.95 -5.96 2.85
N GLY A 112 3.71 -4.99 3.33
CA GLY A 112 4.01 -3.78 2.57
C GLY A 112 4.80 -4.05 1.30
N GLN A 113 5.78 -4.96 1.35
CA GLN A 113 6.53 -5.36 0.17
C GLN A 113 5.64 -6.07 -0.85
N GLU A 114 4.74 -6.93 -0.40
CA GLU A 114 3.77 -7.61 -1.28
C GLU A 114 2.85 -6.60 -1.96
N ALA A 115 2.39 -5.59 -1.22
CA ALA A 115 1.58 -4.52 -1.77
C ALA A 115 2.35 -3.72 -2.83
N ALA A 116 3.62 -3.42 -2.59
CA ALA A 116 4.48 -2.73 -3.55
C ALA A 116 4.67 -3.56 -4.83
N LYS A 117 4.91 -4.86 -4.70
CA LYS A 117 5.01 -5.77 -5.85
C LYS A 117 3.74 -5.76 -6.70
N ALA A 118 2.58 -5.79 -6.05
CA ALA A 118 1.31 -5.77 -6.74
C ALA A 118 1.13 -4.48 -7.56
N VAL A 119 1.47 -3.34 -6.99
CA VAL A 119 1.39 -2.05 -7.68
C VAL A 119 2.31 -2.02 -8.90
N ILE A 120 3.56 -2.43 -8.74
CA ILE A 120 4.54 -2.46 -9.83
C ILE A 120 4.07 -3.39 -10.94
N SER A 121 3.55 -4.56 -10.59
CA SER A 121 3.05 -5.53 -11.56
C SER A 121 1.94 -4.94 -12.44
N VAL A 122 1.01 -4.22 -11.84
CA VAL A 122 -0.09 -3.59 -12.59
C VAL A 122 0.41 -2.41 -13.42
N LEU A 123 1.31 -1.59 -12.90
CA LEU A 123 1.89 -0.47 -13.64
C LEU A 123 2.74 -0.91 -14.84
N SER A 124 3.27 -2.13 -14.80
CA SER A 124 4.12 -2.69 -15.85
C SER A 124 3.36 -3.43 -16.95
N GLN A 125 2.06 -3.51 -16.83
CA GLN A 125 1.20 -4.10 -17.87
C GLN A 125 1.14 -3.25 -19.15
#